data_cb16afa3e2cf0b1a032140070e99b4f4
#
_entry.id   cb16afa3e2cf0b1a032140070e99b4f4
#
_cell.length_a   1.000
_cell.length_b   1.000
_cell.length_c   1.000
_cell.angle_alpha   90.00
_cell.angle_beta   90.00
_cell.angle_gamma   90.00
#
_symmetry.space_group_name_H-M   'P 1'
#
loop_
_entity.id
_entity.type
_entity.pdbx_description
1 polymer ?
#
loop_
_entity_poly.entity_id
_entity_poly.type
_entity_poly.pdbx_seq_one_letter_code
_entity_poly.pdbx_strand_id
1 'polypeptide(L)'
;SVVDKSMEVVGIAKWKEQDFQKISDGQKQRVMLARALCQEPDLLILDEPTSYLDIRYKLEFLSILQKMAKETGLCVLMSLHELDLAARISDKIACVYEDRIDRFGTPEEIFTEGYIQRLYQMTTGLYDELTGNLELSAIKGEPEIFVIAGMGTGTMYFRYLQRQRIPFAAGILWENDLDYTAASALSSVVVSVPPFRKMEEKHVEEAKKWI
;
A
#
# COMPACT_ATOMS: atom_id res chain seq x y z
N SER A 1 37.90 7.89 -0.72
CA SER A 1 37.65 7.48 -2.14
C SER A 1 36.16 7.59 -2.47
N VAL A 2 35.81 7.57 -3.73
CA VAL A 2 34.40 7.48 -4.17
C VAL A 2 33.71 6.26 -3.58
N VAL A 3 34.43 5.14 -3.52
CA VAL A 3 33.94 3.90 -2.92
C VAL A 3 33.57 4.09 -1.44
N ASP A 4 34.45 4.69 -0.64
CA ASP A 4 34.17 4.91 0.79
C ASP A 4 32.93 5.81 0.99
N LYS A 5 32.84 6.89 0.22
CA LYS A 5 31.69 7.79 0.24
C LYS A 5 30.39 7.06 -0.13
N SER A 6 30.41 6.25 -1.20
CA SER A 6 29.23 5.47 -1.60
C SER A 6 28.83 4.45 -0.53
N MET A 7 29.80 3.79 0.10
CA MET A 7 29.52 2.85 1.19
C MET A 7 28.96 3.53 2.45
N GLU A 8 29.41 4.75 2.76
CA GLU A 8 28.88 5.56 3.86
C GLU A 8 27.42 5.98 3.59
N VAL A 9 27.12 6.46 2.39
CA VAL A 9 25.78 6.88 1.98
C VAL A 9 24.76 5.76 2.16
N VAL A 10 25.10 4.55 1.78
CA VAL A 10 24.20 3.39 1.90
C VAL A 10 24.33 2.64 3.24
N GLY A 11 25.17 3.14 4.16
CA GLY A 11 25.31 2.62 5.52
C GLY A 11 26.00 1.25 5.65
N ILE A 12 26.93 0.93 4.71
CA ILE A 12 27.63 -0.36 4.72
C ILE A 12 29.13 -0.27 4.97
N ALA A 13 29.67 0.89 5.31
CA ALA A 13 31.11 1.10 5.51
C ALA A 13 31.75 0.09 6.49
N LYS A 14 31.02 -0.32 7.52
CA LYS A 14 31.49 -1.29 8.53
C LYS A 14 31.69 -2.72 8.01
N TRP A 15 31.15 -3.04 6.83
CA TRP A 15 31.29 -4.36 6.20
C TRP A 15 32.29 -4.36 5.03
N LYS A 16 33.10 -3.33 4.90
CA LYS A 16 34.05 -3.13 3.80
C LYS A 16 35.00 -4.33 3.58
N GLU A 17 35.46 -4.95 4.68
CA GLU A 17 36.39 -6.07 4.65
C GLU A 17 35.68 -7.44 4.72
N GLN A 18 34.35 -7.49 4.70
CA GLN A 18 33.63 -8.73 4.77
C GLN A 18 33.40 -9.34 3.38
N ASP A 19 33.41 -10.66 3.36
CA ASP A 19 33.10 -11.44 2.18
C ASP A 19 31.62 -11.20 1.80
N PHE A 20 31.38 -10.81 0.55
CA PHE A 20 30.05 -10.56 0.01
C PHE A 20 29.09 -11.75 0.17
N GLN A 21 29.61 -12.98 0.12
CA GLN A 21 28.80 -14.18 0.29
C GLN A 21 28.31 -14.39 1.73
N LYS A 22 28.98 -13.78 2.71
CA LYS A 22 28.70 -13.95 4.15
C LYS A 22 27.80 -12.86 4.74
N ILE A 23 27.44 -11.85 3.97
CA ILE A 23 26.54 -10.78 4.39
C ILE A 23 25.08 -11.11 4.05
N SER A 24 24.13 -10.48 4.76
CA SER A 24 22.69 -10.68 4.53
C SER A 24 22.23 -10.11 3.18
N ASP A 25 21.07 -10.57 2.70
CA ASP A 25 20.53 -10.10 1.40
C ASP A 25 20.27 -8.60 1.38
N GLY A 26 19.78 -8.02 2.48
CA GLY A 26 19.64 -6.55 2.61
C GLY A 26 20.98 -5.82 2.56
N GLN A 27 22.05 -6.42 3.11
CA GLN A 27 23.41 -5.86 3.00
C GLN A 27 23.95 -6.02 1.57
N LYS A 28 23.69 -7.15 0.90
CA LYS A 28 24.05 -7.34 -0.51
C LYS A 28 23.38 -6.30 -1.41
N GLN A 29 22.09 -6.03 -1.21
CA GLN A 29 21.38 -4.98 -1.96
C GLN A 29 22.04 -3.61 -1.79
N ARG A 30 22.44 -3.26 -0.57
CA ARG A 30 23.16 -1.99 -0.33
C ARG A 30 24.54 -1.97 -0.96
N VAL A 31 25.26 -3.10 -1.00
CA VAL A 31 26.54 -3.21 -1.72
C VAL A 31 26.33 -2.97 -3.21
N MET A 32 25.29 -3.58 -3.79
CA MET A 32 24.98 -3.37 -5.22
C MET A 32 24.59 -1.92 -5.50
N LEU A 33 23.83 -1.28 -4.60
CA LEU A 33 23.53 0.14 -4.70
C LEU A 33 24.80 0.99 -4.59
N ALA A 34 25.68 0.75 -3.61
CA ALA A 34 26.96 1.45 -3.49
C ALA A 34 27.81 1.32 -4.75
N ARG A 35 27.87 0.11 -5.32
CA ARG A 35 28.57 -0.14 -6.58
C ARG A 35 28.02 0.69 -7.74
N ALA A 36 26.70 0.80 -7.87
CA ALA A 36 26.06 1.63 -8.89
C ALA A 36 26.40 3.12 -8.68
N LEU A 37 26.36 3.58 -7.43
CA LEU A 37 26.64 4.96 -7.05
C LEU A 37 28.12 5.36 -7.26
N CYS A 38 29.05 4.40 -7.21
CA CYS A 38 30.46 4.66 -7.53
C CYS A 38 30.68 5.14 -8.98
N GLN A 39 29.71 4.92 -9.85
CA GLN A 39 29.74 5.38 -11.24
C GLN A 39 29.26 6.84 -11.38
N GLU A 40 28.83 7.47 -10.29
CA GLU A 40 28.27 8.82 -10.24
C GLU A 40 27.17 9.04 -11.32
N PRO A 41 26.13 8.15 -11.37
CA PRO A 41 25.14 8.18 -12.44
C PRO A 41 24.16 9.36 -12.29
N ASP A 42 23.69 9.90 -13.42
CA ASP A 42 22.55 10.81 -13.44
C ASP A 42 21.21 10.07 -13.36
N LEU A 43 21.17 8.80 -13.82
CA LEU A 43 20.01 7.92 -13.83
C LEU A 43 20.37 6.56 -13.23
N LEU A 44 19.61 6.14 -12.23
CA LEU A 44 19.68 4.82 -11.62
C LEU A 44 18.43 4.02 -11.97
N ILE A 45 18.60 2.87 -12.60
CA ILE A 45 17.51 1.94 -12.93
C ILE A 45 17.59 0.72 -12.03
N LEU A 46 16.50 0.41 -11.34
CA LEU A 46 16.39 -0.69 -10.38
C LEU A 46 15.18 -1.55 -10.72
N ASP A 47 15.42 -2.83 -10.88
CA ASP A 47 14.36 -3.80 -11.11
C ASP A 47 14.05 -4.52 -9.80
N GLU A 48 12.81 -4.36 -9.31
CA GLU A 48 12.29 -4.92 -8.06
C GLU A 48 13.26 -4.84 -6.86
N PRO A 49 13.81 -3.67 -6.54
CA PRO A 49 14.91 -3.58 -5.56
C PRO A 49 14.47 -3.91 -4.13
N THR A 50 13.18 -4.00 -3.86
CA THR A 50 12.62 -4.31 -2.53
C THR A 50 12.18 -5.77 -2.39
N SER A 51 12.15 -6.54 -3.47
CA SER A 51 11.83 -7.97 -3.43
C SER A 51 12.84 -8.69 -2.53
N TYR A 52 12.40 -9.59 -1.70
CA TYR A 52 13.23 -10.35 -0.73
C TYR A 52 13.77 -9.54 0.48
N LEU A 53 13.44 -8.27 0.61
CA LEU A 53 13.77 -7.50 1.81
C LEU A 53 12.63 -7.59 2.83
N ASP A 54 12.98 -7.71 4.11
CA ASP A 54 12.00 -7.50 5.16
C ASP A 54 11.60 -6.00 5.25
N ILE A 55 10.51 -5.72 5.95
CA ILE A 55 9.91 -4.39 6.01
C ILE A 55 10.89 -3.31 6.47
N ARG A 56 11.77 -3.63 7.42
CA ARG A 56 12.75 -2.69 7.94
C ARG A 56 13.77 -2.32 6.87
N TYR A 57 14.35 -3.33 6.21
CA TYR A 57 15.37 -3.10 5.18
C TYR A 57 14.77 -2.44 3.93
N LYS A 58 13.51 -2.74 3.57
CA LYS A 58 12.78 -2.01 2.52
C LYS A 58 12.72 -0.51 2.82
N LEU A 59 12.22 -0.14 4.00
CA LEU A 59 12.07 1.26 4.38
C LEU A 59 13.41 1.99 4.42
N GLU A 60 14.45 1.36 4.99
CA GLU A 60 15.79 1.93 5.03
C GLU A 60 16.37 2.13 3.62
N PHE A 61 16.21 1.15 2.72
CA PHE A 61 16.68 1.21 1.34
C PHE A 61 15.98 2.33 0.55
N LEU A 62 14.65 2.37 0.61
CA LEU A 62 13.85 3.39 -0.08
C LEU A 62 14.13 4.80 0.45
N SER A 63 14.34 4.95 1.77
CA SER A 63 14.72 6.23 2.38
C SER A 63 16.07 6.73 1.87
N ILE A 64 17.04 5.84 1.67
CA ILE A 64 18.34 6.19 1.08
C ILE A 64 18.15 6.70 -0.34
N LEU A 65 17.39 5.99 -1.18
CA LEU A 65 17.12 6.40 -2.56
C LEU A 65 16.41 7.75 -2.64
N GLN A 66 15.37 7.94 -1.82
CA GLN A 66 14.61 9.20 -1.77
C GLN A 66 15.50 10.38 -1.35
N LYS A 67 16.35 10.17 -0.33
CA LYS A 67 17.32 11.18 0.11
C LYS A 67 18.28 11.54 -1.00
N MET A 68 18.84 10.56 -1.70
CA MET A 68 19.77 10.78 -2.79
C MET A 68 19.12 11.52 -3.95
N ALA A 69 17.93 11.13 -4.37
CA ALA A 69 17.20 11.81 -5.42
C ALA A 69 17.02 13.31 -5.10
N LYS A 70 16.66 13.63 -3.85
CA LYS A 70 16.46 15.02 -3.40
C LYS A 70 17.74 15.82 -3.21
N GLU A 71 18.80 15.20 -2.68
CA GLU A 71 20.04 15.94 -2.33
C GLU A 71 21.02 16.05 -3.49
N THR A 72 21.05 15.08 -4.40
CA THR A 72 22.01 15.03 -5.49
C THR A 72 21.40 15.25 -6.88
N GLY A 73 20.07 15.28 -6.98
CA GLY A 73 19.37 15.34 -8.26
C GLY A 73 19.40 14.03 -9.06
N LEU A 74 19.79 12.92 -8.42
CA LEU A 74 19.77 11.60 -9.04
C LEU A 74 18.36 11.21 -9.47
N CYS A 75 18.19 10.92 -10.75
CA CYS A 75 16.94 10.33 -11.23
C CYS A 75 16.92 8.84 -10.90
N VAL A 76 15.87 8.39 -10.21
CA VAL A 76 15.69 6.97 -9.86
C VAL A 76 14.45 6.43 -10.56
N LEU A 77 14.64 5.46 -11.43
CA LEU A 77 13.58 4.68 -12.06
C LEU A 77 13.57 3.27 -11.47
N MET A 78 12.46 2.83 -10.87
CA MET A 78 12.38 1.49 -10.28
C MET A 78 11.03 0.83 -10.55
N SER A 79 11.04 -0.50 -10.71
CA SER A 79 9.83 -1.30 -10.67
C SER A 79 9.50 -1.65 -9.22
N LEU A 80 8.21 -1.58 -8.85
CA LEU A 80 7.71 -1.94 -7.53
C LEU A 80 6.41 -2.73 -7.67
N HIS A 81 6.25 -3.76 -6.83
CA HIS A 81 5.00 -4.50 -6.69
C HIS A 81 4.14 -4.02 -5.52
N GLU A 82 4.76 -3.36 -4.54
CA GLU A 82 4.08 -2.85 -3.36
C GLU A 82 3.45 -1.48 -3.67
N LEU A 83 2.14 -1.49 -3.92
CA LEU A 83 1.39 -0.30 -4.32
C LEU A 83 1.43 0.81 -3.27
N ASP A 84 1.35 0.45 -1.99
CA ASP A 84 1.41 1.38 -0.87
C ASP A 84 2.78 2.06 -0.74
N LEU A 85 3.86 1.34 -1.03
CA LEU A 85 5.20 1.92 -1.08
C LEU A 85 5.34 2.84 -2.31
N ALA A 86 4.88 2.40 -3.48
CA ALA A 86 4.89 3.23 -4.67
C ALA A 86 4.15 4.56 -4.45
N ALA A 87 2.97 4.52 -3.83
CA ALA A 87 2.19 5.71 -3.51
C ALA A 87 2.92 6.68 -2.55
N ARG A 88 3.73 6.16 -1.63
CA ARG A 88 4.37 6.98 -0.56
C ARG A 88 5.70 7.59 -0.96
N ILE A 89 6.42 6.99 -1.90
CA ILE A 89 7.81 7.38 -2.16
C ILE A 89 8.04 7.97 -3.54
N SER A 90 7.15 7.74 -4.49
CA SER A 90 7.35 8.16 -5.89
C SER A 90 6.89 9.59 -6.12
N ASP A 91 7.67 10.36 -6.86
CA ASP A 91 7.24 11.66 -7.39
C ASP A 91 6.30 11.47 -8.59
N LYS A 92 6.55 10.42 -9.39
CA LYS A 92 5.73 10.01 -10.53
C LYS A 92 5.65 8.49 -10.62
N ILE A 93 4.53 8.00 -11.10
CA ILE A 93 4.26 6.57 -11.30
C ILE A 93 3.87 6.33 -12.75
N ALA A 94 4.48 5.32 -13.36
CA ALA A 94 4.08 4.78 -14.65
C ALA A 94 3.39 3.43 -14.40
N CYS A 95 2.10 3.35 -14.69
CA CYS A 95 1.36 2.10 -14.65
C CYS A 95 1.49 1.38 -15.97
N VAL A 96 2.09 0.19 -15.95
CA VAL A 96 2.26 -0.64 -17.14
C VAL A 96 1.13 -1.68 -17.18
N TYR A 97 0.45 -1.76 -18.30
CA TYR A 97 -0.55 -2.76 -18.58
C TYR A 97 -0.27 -3.39 -19.93
N GLU A 98 -0.09 -4.70 -19.94
CA GLU A 98 0.39 -5.44 -21.12
C GLU A 98 1.72 -4.87 -21.66
N ASP A 99 1.73 -4.29 -22.84
CA ASP A 99 2.91 -3.78 -23.54
C ASP A 99 2.99 -2.25 -23.60
N ARG A 100 2.16 -1.55 -22.81
CA ARG A 100 2.06 -0.08 -22.84
C ARG A 100 1.98 0.54 -21.45
N ILE A 101 2.33 1.82 -21.42
CA ILE A 101 2.02 2.65 -20.25
C ILE A 101 0.57 3.07 -20.35
N ASP A 102 -0.25 2.59 -19.40
CA ASP A 102 -1.68 2.91 -19.31
C ASP A 102 -1.89 4.30 -18.71
N ARG A 103 -1.19 4.60 -17.61
CA ARG A 103 -1.18 5.91 -16.98
C ARG A 103 0.22 6.33 -16.56
N PHE A 104 0.44 7.65 -16.55
CA PHE A 104 1.64 8.27 -15.99
C PHE A 104 1.25 9.55 -15.26
N GLY A 105 1.61 9.68 -14.00
CA GLY A 105 1.26 10.85 -13.19
C GLY A 105 1.82 10.82 -11.78
N THR A 106 1.38 11.75 -10.93
CA THR A 106 1.66 11.70 -9.49
C THR A 106 0.89 10.56 -8.82
N PRO A 107 1.26 10.14 -7.60
CA PRO A 107 0.47 9.16 -6.86
C PRO A 107 -1.01 9.52 -6.78
N GLU A 108 -1.35 10.79 -6.52
CA GLU A 108 -2.73 11.27 -6.40
C GLU A 108 -3.52 11.22 -7.72
N GLU A 109 -2.81 11.33 -8.86
CA GLU A 109 -3.41 11.18 -10.19
C GLU A 109 -3.61 9.71 -10.57
N ILE A 110 -2.80 8.81 -10.01
CA ILE A 110 -2.86 7.37 -10.29
C ILE A 110 -3.82 6.65 -9.36
N PHE A 111 -3.69 6.82 -8.04
CA PHE A 111 -4.50 6.11 -7.05
C PHE A 111 -5.89 6.75 -6.91
N THR A 112 -6.64 6.73 -8.02
CA THR A 112 -8.03 7.19 -8.07
C THR A 112 -8.98 6.01 -7.95
N GLU A 113 -10.16 6.26 -7.40
CA GLU A 113 -11.18 5.25 -7.09
C GLU A 113 -11.40 4.24 -8.22
N GLY A 114 -11.23 2.96 -7.88
CA GLY A 114 -11.42 1.81 -8.75
C GLY A 114 -10.39 1.67 -9.88
N TYR A 115 -9.36 2.50 -9.95
CA TYR A 115 -8.36 2.36 -11.00
C TYR A 115 -7.48 1.11 -10.81
N ILE A 116 -7.01 0.89 -9.61
CA ILE A 116 -6.17 -0.28 -9.27
C ILE A 116 -6.92 -1.59 -9.51
N GLN A 117 -8.20 -1.64 -9.15
CA GLN A 117 -9.04 -2.80 -9.41
C GLN A 117 -9.14 -3.12 -10.91
N ARG A 118 -9.30 -2.10 -11.76
CA ARG A 118 -9.32 -2.27 -13.21
C ARG A 118 -7.96 -2.69 -13.77
N LEU A 119 -6.88 -2.03 -13.33
CA LEU A 119 -5.51 -2.31 -13.79
C LEU A 119 -5.12 -3.77 -13.53
N TYR A 120 -5.45 -4.29 -12.34
CA TYR A 120 -5.16 -5.68 -11.95
C TYR A 120 -6.29 -6.66 -12.30
N GLN A 121 -7.35 -6.21 -13.00
CA GLN A 121 -8.51 -7.03 -13.37
C GLN A 121 -9.08 -7.80 -12.17
N MET A 122 -9.14 -7.16 -11.02
CA MET A 122 -9.62 -7.80 -9.79
C MET A 122 -11.09 -8.17 -9.92
N THR A 123 -11.38 -9.45 -9.81
CA THR A 123 -12.75 -10.01 -9.86
C THR A 123 -13.31 -10.30 -8.46
N THR A 124 -12.46 -10.26 -7.46
CA THR A 124 -12.81 -10.53 -6.04
C THR A 124 -12.04 -9.60 -5.13
N GLY A 125 -12.67 -9.22 -4.01
CA GLY A 125 -12.07 -8.28 -3.07
C GLY A 125 -12.17 -6.83 -3.51
N LEU A 126 -11.61 -5.96 -2.69
CA LEU A 126 -11.55 -4.52 -2.88
C LEU A 126 -10.16 -4.02 -2.54
N TYR A 127 -9.59 -3.16 -3.37
CA TYR A 127 -8.43 -2.35 -3.01
C TYR A 127 -8.90 -0.94 -2.66
N ASP A 128 -8.56 -0.48 -1.47
CA ASP A 128 -8.84 0.87 -1.00
C ASP A 128 -7.65 1.77 -1.37
N GLU A 129 -7.83 2.58 -2.38
CA GLU A 129 -6.79 3.48 -2.88
C GLU A 129 -6.39 4.56 -1.85
N LEU A 130 -7.29 4.90 -0.93
CA LEU A 130 -7.04 5.90 0.10
C LEU A 130 -6.10 5.37 1.20
N THR A 131 -6.32 4.14 1.65
CA THR A 131 -5.55 3.54 2.75
C THR A 131 -4.47 2.57 2.27
N GLY A 132 -4.54 2.12 1.01
CA GLY A 132 -3.69 1.07 0.46
C GLY A 132 -4.04 -0.33 0.96
N ASN A 133 -5.20 -0.51 1.58
CA ASN A 133 -5.62 -1.80 2.11
C ASN A 133 -6.29 -2.66 1.04
N LEU A 134 -6.04 -3.96 1.14
CA LEU A 134 -6.72 -4.99 0.36
C LEU A 134 -7.70 -5.71 1.26
N GLU A 135 -8.98 -5.73 0.88
CA GLU A 135 -10.01 -6.46 1.59
C GLU A 135 -10.56 -7.60 0.73
N LEU A 136 -10.92 -8.70 1.38
CA LEU A 136 -11.55 -9.84 0.72
C LEU A 136 -13.03 -9.54 0.43
N SER A 137 -13.69 -10.39 -0.36
CA SER A 137 -15.13 -10.24 -0.59
C SER A 137 -15.95 -10.65 0.64
N ALA A 138 -17.12 -10.04 0.78
CA ALA A 138 -18.12 -10.40 1.78
C ALA A 138 -18.51 -11.88 1.71
N ILE A 139 -18.83 -12.45 2.86
CA ILE A 139 -19.45 -13.77 2.94
C ILE A 139 -20.91 -13.66 2.51
N LYS A 140 -21.31 -14.45 1.54
CA LYS A 140 -22.70 -14.48 1.05
C LYS A 140 -23.62 -15.13 2.10
N GLY A 141 -24.76 -14.49 2.32
CA GLY A 141 -25.80 -14.97 3.26
C GLY A 141 -26.55 -13.82 3.89
N GLU A 142 -27.62 -14.14 4.60
CA GLU A 142 -28.30 -13.17 5.45
C GLU A 142 -27.41 -12.84 6.66
N PRO A 143 -27.29 -11.58 7.07
CA PRO A 143 -26.50 -11.19 8.22
C PRO A 143 -26.97 -11.89 9.52
N GLU A 144 -26.03 -12.51 10.21
CA GLU A 144 -26.27 -13.13 11.52
C GLU A 144 -25.92 -12.19 12.68
N ILE A 145 -25.13 -11.16 12.40
CA ILE A 145 -24.63 -10.21 13.39
C ILE A 145 -24.70 -8.82 12.79
N PHE A 146 -25.15 -7.84 13.60
CA PHE A 146 -25.03 -6.42 13.28
C PHE A 146 -23.89 -5.79 14.09
N VAL A 147 -22.91 -5.23 13.40
CA VAL A 147 -21.75 -4.59 14.03
C VAL A 147 -21.91 -3.10 14.03
N ILE A 148 -22.08 -2.52 15.22
CA ILE A 148 -22.03 -1.06 15.42
C ILE A 148 -20.58 -0.66 15.65
N ALA A 149 -20.03 0.13 14.73
CA ALA A 149 -18.62 0.54 14.74
C ALA A 149 -18.44 1.95 14.16
N GLY A 150 -17.23 2.42 14.12
CA GLY A 150 -16.83 3.69 13.54
C GLY A 150 -15.45 4.10 14.03
N MET A 151 -14.85 5.11 13.40
CA MET A 151 -13.54 5.67 13.75
C MET A 151 -12.40 4.64 13.73
N GLY A 152 -12.49 3.65 12.85
CA GLY A 152 -11.48 2.59 12.72
C GLY A 152 -11.60 1.45 13.74
N THR A 153 -12.63 1.45 14.59
CA THR A 153 -12.81 0.42 15.62
C THR A 153 -13.43 -0.87 15.10
N GLY A 154 -14.10 -0.83 13.95
CA GLY A 154 -14.86 -1.94 13.37
C GLY A 154 -14.04 -2.89 12.52
N THR A 155 -13.08 -2.39 11.77
CA THR A 155 -12.34 -3.15 10.76
C THR A 155 -11.76 -4.47 11.28
N MET A 156 -11.24 -4.50 12.51
CA MET A 156 -10.72 -5.74 13.11
C MET A 156 -11.81 -6.79 13.31
N TYR A 157 -13.02 -6.40 13.69
CA TYR A 157 -14.17 -7.29 13.85
C TYR A 157 -14.71 -7.76 12.51
N PHE A 158 -14.80 -6.87 11.51
CA PHE A 158 -15.21 -7.22 10.15
C PHE A 158 -14.30 -8.31 9.58
N ARG A 159 -12.97 -8.12 9.67
CA ARG A 159 -11.98 -9.11 9.25
C ARG A 159 -12.06 -10.41 10.07
N TYR A 160 -12.38 -10.32 11.36
CA TYR A 160 -12.60 -11.51 12.19
C TYR A 160 -13.82 -12.31 11.72
N LEU A 161 -14.99 -11.67 11.55
CA LEU A 161 -16.21 -12.30 11.09
C LEU A 161 -16.05 -12.91 9.70
N GLN A 162 -15.38 -12.18 8.79
CA GLN A 162 -15.07 -12.68 7.46
C GLN A 162 -14.22 -13.97 7.52
N ARG A 163 -13.19 -14.04 8.37
CA ARG A 163 -12.39 -15.26 8.57
C ARG A 163 -13.19 -16.41 9.17
N GLN A 164 -14.16 -16.11 10.02
CA GLN A 164 -15.08 -17.12 10.57
C GLN A 164 -16.18 -17.54 9.58
N ARG A 165 -16.24 -16.89 8.41
CA ARG A 165 -17.26 -17.10 7.39
C ARG A 165 -18.68 -16.79 7.88
N ILE A 166 -18.82 -15.83 8.78
CA ILE A 166 -20.08 -15.35 9.33
C ILE A 166 -20.52 -14.14 8.53
N PRO A 167 -21.66 -14.17 7.82
CA PRO A 167 -22.22 -13.01 7.15
C PRO A 167 -22.70 -12.01 8.20
N PHE A 168 -22.42 -10.73 8.00
CA PHE A 168 -22.78 -9.68 8.96
C PHE A 168 -23.24 -8.41 8.25
N ALA A 169 -24.00 -7.61 8.96
CA ALA A 169 -24.31 -6.23 8.59
C ALA A 169 -23.47 -5.26 9.45
N ALA A 170 -23.16 -4.12 8.90
CA ALA A 170 -22.37 -3.08 9.58
C ALA A 170 -23.07 -1.73 9.49
N GLY A 171 -22.95 -0.90 10.50
CA GLY A 171 -23.46 0.47 10.48
C GLY A 171 -23.73 1.01 11.89
N ILE A 172 -24.25 2.21 12.01
CA ILE A 172 -24.45 3.17 10.93
C ILE A 172 -23.14 3.92 10.70
N LEU A 173 -22.58 3.88 9.51
CA LEU A 173 -21.29 4.49 9.20
C LEU A 173 -21.49 5.69 8.26
N TRP A 174 -20.71 6.75 8.47
CA TRP A 174 -20.55 7.74 7.40
C TRP A 174 -19.64 7.19 6.32
N GLU A 175 -19.93 7.50 5.05
CA GLU A 175 -19.16 6.99 3.91
C GLU A 175 -17.69 7.47 3.88
N ASN A 176 -17.35 8.48 4.69
CA ASN A 176 -15.99 8.95 4.93
C ASN A 176 -15.39 8.46 6.27
N ASP A 177 -16.05 7.51 6.95
CA ASP A 177 -15.49 6.87 8.15
C ASP A 177 -14.37 5.90 7.77
N LEU A 178 -13.36 5.77 8.63
CA LEU A 178 -12.23 4.86 8.45
C LEU A 178 -12.64 3.38 8.30
N ASP A 179 -13.77 3.00 8.88
CA ASP A 179 -14.29 1.63 8.79
C ASP A 179 -15.15 1.39 7.54
N TYR A 180 -15.56 2.45 6.81
CA TYR A 180 -16.55 2.33 5.75
C TYR A 180 -16.09 1.44 4.59
N THR A 181 -14.86 1.62 4.11
CA THR A 181 -14.34 0.83 2.99
C THR A 181 -14.26 -0.65 3.34
N ALA A 182 -13.76 -0.98 4.55
CA ALA A 182 -13.70 -2.36 5.03
C ALA A 182 -15.11 -2.95 5.24
N ALA A 183 -16.04 -2.17 5.79
CA ALA A 183 -17.44 -2.57 5.93
C ALA A 183 -18.08 -2.87 4.57
N SER A 184 -17.89 -1.99 3.59
CA SER A 184 -18.45 -2.12 2.24
C SER A 184 -17.92 -3.36 1.51
N ALA A 185 -16.65 -3.73 1.75
CA ALA A 185 -16.03 -4.91 1.14
C ALA A 185 -16.46 -6.22 1.83
N LEU A 186 -16.50 -6.23 3.17
CA LEU A 186 -16.56 -7.45 3.98
C LEU A 186 -17.95 -7.81 4.50
N SER A 187 -18.87 -6.84 4.63
CA SER A 187 -20.22 -7.11 5.12
C SER A 187 -21.17 -7.42 3.99
N SER A 188 -22.26 -8.16 4.31
CA SER A 188 -23.35 -8.42 3.39
C SER A 188 -24.23 -7.18 3.18
N VAL A 189 -24.30 -6.34 4.20
CA VAL A 189 -25.08 -5.09 4.21
C VAL A 189 -24.35 -4.01 4.99
N VAL A 190 -24.30 -2.80 4.44
CA VAL A 190 -23.82 -1.60 5.12
C VAL A 190 -24.96 -0.59 5.21
N VAL A 191 -25.25 -0.15 6.42
CA VAL A 191 -26.11 1.01 6.64
C VAL A 191 -25.23 2.24 6.70
N SER A 192 -25.32 3.11 5.69
CA SER A 192 -24.43 4.28 5.57
C SER A 192 -25.16 5.61 5.50
N VAL A 193 -24.42 6.66 5.79
CA VAL A 193 -24.84 8.04 5.68
C VAL A 193 -23.84 8.78 4.79
N PRO A 194 -24.27 9.54 3.78
CA PRO A 194 -23.35 10.32 2.95
C PRO A 194 -22.48 11.27 3.78
N PRO A 195 -21.26 11.61 3.30
CA PRO A 195 -20.34 12.48 4.01
C PRO A 195 -20.99 13.82 4.37
N PHE A 196 -20.70 14.31 5.58
CA PHE A 196 -21.18 15.60 6.08
C PHE A 196 -22.71 15.75 6.14
N ARG A 197 -23.47 14.68 5.97
CA ARG A 197 -24.92 14.66 6.18
C ARG A 197 -25.24 14.25 7.61
N LYS A 198 -26.38 14.75 8.11
CA LYS A 198 -26.90 14.34 9.42
C LYS A 198 -27.49 12.94 9.33
N MET A 199 -27.26 12.13 10.35
CA MET A 199 -27.98 10.87 10.53
C MET A 199 -29.48 11.17 10.74
N GLU A 200 -30.33 10.54 9.97
CA GLU A 200 -31.78 10.67 10.01
C GLU A 200 -32.42 9.40 10.58
N GLU A 201 -33.66 9.50 11.02
CA GLU A 201 -34.42 8.39 11.59
C GLU A 201 -34.52 7.19 10.62
N LYS A 202 -34.61 7.42 9.32
CA LYS A 202 -34.61 6.35 8.30
C LYS A 202 -33.39 5.43 8.37
N HIS A 203 -32.18 5.96 8.68
CA HIS A 203 -30.97 5.17 8.80
C HIS A 203 -30.99 4.28 10.05
N VAL A 204 -31.60 4.81 11.13
CA VAL A 204 -31.81 4.03 12.36
C VAL A 204 -32.85 2.93 12.14
N GLU A 205 -33.94 3.22 11.45
CA GLU A 205 -34.96 2.22 11.10
C GLU A 205 -34.41 1.15 10.15
N GLU A 206 -33.50 1.52 9.24
CA GLU A 206 -32.80 0.55 8.39
C GLU A 206 -31.89 -0.36 9.22
N ALA A 207 -31.10 0.21 10.12
CA ALA A 207 -30.23 -0.57 11.00
C ALA A 207 -31.00 -1.53 11.91
N LYS A 208 -32.18 -1.13 12.43
CA LYS A 208 -33.03 -1.98 13.27
C LYS A 208 -33.52 -3.26 12.57
N LYS A 209 -33.54 -3.31 11.25
CA LYS A 209 -33.91 -4.52 10.51
C LYS A 209 -32.91 -5.65 10.66
N TRP A 210 -31.70 -5.32 11.10
CA TRP A 210 -30.55 -6.23 11.18
C TRP A 210 -30.15 -6.56 12.63
N ILE A 211 -30.89 -6.04 13.61
CA ILE A 211 -30.73 -6.29 15.04
C ILE A 211 -31.79 -7.29 15.50
#